data_f27ecb9dec3c31836d6bee4db10013d2
#
_entry.id   f27ecb9dec3c31836d6bee4db10013d2
#
_cell.length_a   1.000
_cell.length_b   1.000
_cell.length_c   1.000
_cell.angle_alpha   90.00
_cell.angle_beta   90.00
_cell.angle_gamma   90.00
#
_symmetry.space_group_name_H-M   'P 1'
#
loop_
_entity.id
_entity.type
_entity.pdbx_description
1 polymer ?
#
loop_
_entity_poly.entity_id
_entity_poly.type
_entity_poly.pdbx_seq_one_letter_code
_entity_poly.pdbx_strand_id
1 'polypeptide(L)'
;YLDWTLSVSSNSAAAMTMREAMLLKQYGKNYPPSEAEIQRFFKETPKQELTDLFQRTFFDPITRNGLDITKVRQGSFFTRTGKQKVNGGGNSYGTARELVKLTLRMEQGRLVDEFSSRELKRLLYMTERRIRYASAPALRDSAVYFKSGSLYSCMEEEGFKCGKYMGNKKNYMNSLAIIETTSDGYQLDYIAALISNVLKVNSAVEHQTFGMRIHRMIEKAHPPGEIRKPAPLLKVPPR
;
A
#
# COMPACT_ATOMS: atom_id res chain seq x y z
N TYR A 1 11.80 0.39 -11.16
CA TYR A 1 11.36 1.22 -10.01
C TYR A 1 10.19 0.59 -9.25
N LEU A 2 9.16 0.08 -9.96
CA LEU A 2 7.97 -0.48 -9.30
C LEU A 2 8.32 -1.67 -8.40
N ASP A 3 9.18 -2.58 -8.85
CA ASP A 3 9.66 -3.69 -8.04
C ASP A 3 10.33 -3.19 -6.74
N TRP A 4 11.33 -2.32 -6.82
CA TRP A 4 11.99 -1.75 -5.64
C TRP A 4 11.04 -0.94 -4.72
N THR A 5 9.98 -0.38 -5.29
CA THR A 5 8.93 0.30 -4.51
C THR A 5 8.16 -0.70 -3.65
N LEU A 6 7.79 -1.84 -4.20
CA LEU A 6 6.93 -2.82 -3.54
C LEU A 6 7.70 -3.88 -2.77
N SER A 7 8.72 -4.50 -3.37
CA SER A 7 9.49 -5.58 -2.74
C SER A 7 10.45 -5.07 -1.64
N VAL A 8 11.30 -4.11 -1.98
CA VAL A 8 12.29 -3.52 -1.05
C VAL A 8 11.71 -2.40 -0.18
N SER A 9 10.58 -1.82 -0.59
CA SER A 9 9.96 -0.65 0.07
C SER A 9 10.83 0.60 0.05
N SER A 10 11.47 0.90 -1.10
CA SER A 10 12.33 2.06 -1.30
C SER A 10 11.52 3.32 -1.55
N ASN A 11 11.67 4.34 -0.70
CA ASN A 11 11.05 5.66 -0.89
C ASN A 11 11.58 6.38 -2.13
N SER A 12 12.84 6.19 -2.49
CA SER A 12 13.44 6.77 -3.70
C SER A 12 12.85 6.14 -4.95
N ALA A 13 12.73 4.81 -4.98
CA ALA A 13 12.09 4.10 -6.08
C ALA A 13 10.60 4.49 -6.22
N ALA A 14 9.88 4.64 -5.11
CA ALA A 14 8.50 5.12 -5.10
C ALA A 14 8.39 6.54 -5.68
N ALA A 15 9.29 7.44 -5.33
CA ALA A 15 9.33 8.79 -5.90
C ALA A 15 9.63 8.76 -7.41
N MET A 16 10.51 7.88 -7.87
CA MET A 16 10.79 7.68 -9.31
C MET A 16 9.57 7.09 -10.03
N THR A 17 8.91 6.08 -9.47
CA THR A 17 7.66 5.52 -10.04
C THR A 17 6.59 6.61 -10.20
N MET A 18 6.46 7.51 -9.21
CA MET A 18 5.52 8.63 -9.29
C MET A 18 5.93 9.63 -10.39
N ARG A 19 7.23 9.94 -10.51
CA ARG A 19 7.74 10.79 -11.58
C ARG A 19 7.39 10.22 -12.95
N GLU A 20 7.67 8.95 -13.17
CA GLU A 20 7.38 8.27 -14.44
C GLU A 20 5.88 8.24 -14.77
N ALA A 21 5.02 8.01 -13.76
CA ALA A 21 3.58 8.07 -13.94
C ALA A 21 3.10 9.47 -14.37
N MET A 22 3.67 10.54 -13.82
CA MET A 22 3.39 11.92 -14.24
C MET A 22 3.87 12.19 -15.66
N LEU A 23 5.09 11.75 -16.02
CA LEU A 23 5.63 11.91 -17.36
C LEU A 23 4.81 11.12 -18.39
N LEU A 24 4.45 9.90 -18.09
CA LEU A 24 3.56 9.09 -18.96
C LEU A 24 2.20 9.78 -19.16
N LYS A 25 1.63 10.37 -18.10
CA LYS A 25 0.38 11.13 -18.17
C LYS A 25 0.52 12.40 -19.02
N GLN A 26 1.66 13.08 -18.94
CA GLN A 26 1.95 14.32 -19.68
C GLN A 26 2.23 14.06 -21.16
N TYR A 27 3.11 13.10 -21.46
CA TYR A 27 3.62 12.89 -22.81
C TYR A 27 2.80 11.86 -23.61
N GLY A 28 2.01 11.02 -22.94
CA GLY A 28 1.15 10.03 -23.60
C GLY A 28 1.91 9.15 -24.58
N LYS A 29 1.57 9.21 -25.87
CA LYS A 29 2.21 8.41 -26.92
C LYS A 29 3.67 8.81 -27.20
N ASN A 30 4.07 10.01 -26.77
CA ASN A 30 5.44 10.51 -26.93
C ASN A 30 6.34 10.15 -25.74
N TYR A 31 5.86 9.31 -24.82
CA TYR A 31 6.67 8.78 -23.72
C TYR A 31 7.57 7.63 -24.20
N PRO A 32 8.84 7.53 -23.74
CA PRO A 32 9.52 8.42 -22.80
C PRO A 32 10.12 9.65 -23.48
N PRO A 33 10.03 10.83 -22.86
CA PRO A 33 10.78 12.00 -23.31
C PRO A 33 12.27 11.85 -23.03
N SER A 34 13.10 12.67 -23.71
CA SER A 34 14.53 12.74 -23.44
C SER A 34 14.80 13.32 -22.04
N GLU A 35 15.97 13.03 -21.49
CA GLU A 35 16.35 13.58 -20.17
C GLU A 35 16.38 15.13 -20.16
N ALA A 36 16.78 15.76 -21.28
CA ALA A 36 16.75 17.21 -21.45
C ALA A 36 15.32 17.76 -21.38
N GLU A 37 14.36 17.08 -22.00
CA GLU A 37 12.93 17.45 -21.93
C GLU A 37 12.37 17.27 -20.54
N ILE A 38 12.73 16.19 -19.83
CA ILE A 38 12.32 15.95 -18.43
C ILE A 38 12.83 17.08 -17.53
N GLN A 39 14.11 17.44 -17.65
CA GLN A 39 14.69 18.50 -16.87
C GLN A 39 14.01 19.84 -17.12
N ARG A 40 13.77 20.16 -18.41
CA ARG A 40 13.06 21.37 -18.83
C ARG A 40 11.65 21.39 -18.28
N PHE A 41 10.91 20.30 -18.44
CA PHE A 41 9.54 20.17 -17.96
C PHE A 41 9.40 20.48 -16.47
N PHE A 42 10.19 19.82 -15.61
CA PHE A 42 10.11 20.06 -14.16
C PHE A 42 10.72 21.40 -13.71
N LYS A 43 11.52 22.07 -14.53
CA LYS A 43 12.12 23.38 -14.24
C LYS A 43 11.21 24.52 -14.66
N GLU A 44 10.61 24.43 -15.85
CA GLU A 44 9.92 25.53 -16.51
C GLU A 44 8.41 25.50 -16.31
N THR A 45 7.82 24.31 -16.06
CA THR A 45 6.38 24.19 -15.83
C THR A 45 5.97 24.86 -14.51
N PRO A 46 4.98 25.74 -14.52
CA PRO A 46 4.47 26.39 -13.33
C PRO A 46 4.07 25.38 -12.24
N LYS A 47 4.33 25.72 -10.99
CA LYS A 47 4.03 24.80 -9.85
C LYS A 47 2.57 24.39 -9.78
N GLN A 48 1.64 25.27 -10.16
CA GLN A 48 0.22 24.94 -10.17
C GLN A 48 -0.09 23.87 -11.22
N GLU A 49 0.45 23.98 -12.43
CA GLU A 49 0.26 22.97 -13.48
C GLU A 49 0.85 21.61 -13.09
N LEU A 50 2.02 21.59 -12.42
CA LEU A 50 2.58 20.35 -11.87
C LEU A 50 1.70 19.77 -10.77
N THR A 51 1.07 20.60 -9.95
CA THR A 51 0.10 20.17 -8.93
C THR A 51 -1.15 19.57 -9.57
N ASP A 52 -1.68 20.21 -10.59
CA ASP A 52 -2.85 19.73 -11.33
C ASP A 52 -2.56 18.41 -12.06
N LEU A 53 -1.38 18.30 -12.67
CA LEU A 53 -0.93 17.05 -13.27
C LEU A 53 -0.78 15.95 -12.22
N PHE A 54 -0.21 16.25 -11.05
CA PHE A 54 -0.12 15.31 -9.93
C PHE A 54 -1.50 14.81 -9.52
N GLN A 55 -2.46 15.70 -9.35
CA GLN A 55 -3.82 15.33 -8.95
C GLN A 55 -4.49 14.47 -10.02
N ARG A 56 -4.45 14.85 -11.29
CA ARG A 56 -4.95 14.03 -12.40
C ARG A 56 -4.28 12.66 -12.49
N THR A 57 -3.01 12.58 -12.13
CA THR A 57 -2.28 11.30 -12.18
C THR A 57 -2.65 10.38 -11.02
N PHE A 58 -2.86 10.90 -9.80
CA PHE A 58 -2.99 10.09 -8.60
C PHE A 58 -4.38 10.12 -7.95
N PHE A 59 -5.18 11.16 -8.18
CA PHE A 59 -6.52 11.25 -7.59
C PHE A 59 -7.60 10.71 -8.50
N ASP A 60 -7.56 11.05 -9.81
CA ASP A 60 -8.56 10.57 -10.75
C ASP A 60 -8.67 9.04 -10.81
N PRO A 61 -7.55 8.25 -10.80
CA PRO A 61 -7.64 6.80 -10.75
C PRO A 61 -8.35 6.27 -9.50
N ILE A 62 -8.19 6.92 -8.35
CA ILE A 62 -8.87 6.53 -7.10
C ILE A 62 -10.38 6.68 -7.28
N THR A 63 -10.81 7.85 -7.73
CA THR A 63 -12.23 8.15 -7.97
C THR A 63 -12.84 7.24 -9.05
N ARG A 64 -12.13 7.02 -10.18
CA ARG A 64 -12.57 6.10 -11.23
C ARG A 64 -12.72 4.65 -10.76
N ASN A 65 -11.95 4.26 -9.75
CA ASN A 65 -12.07 2.96 -9.11
C ASN A 65 -13.20 2.93 -8.05
N GLY A 66 -14.01 3.97 -7.91
CA GLY A 66 -15.09 4.04 -6.91
C GLY A 66 -14.58 4.03 -5.47
N LEU A 67 -13.34 4.51 -5.25
CA LEU A 67 -12.76 4.71 -3.93
C LEU A 67 -12.95 6.17 -3.50
N ASP A 68 -13.06 6.38 -2.20
CA ASP A 68 -13.26 7.69 -1.62
C ASP A 68 -11.92 8.41 -1.44
N ILE A 69 -11.68 9.44 -2.26
CA ILE A 69 -10.46 10.26 -2.23
C ILE A 69 -10.25 10.96 -0.87
N THR A 70 -11.31 11.12 -0.08
CA THR A 70 -11.22 11.68 1.27
C THR A 70 -10.77 10.65 2.29
N LYS A 71 -10.73 9.36 1.93
CA LYS A 71 -10.36 8.24 2.80
C LYS A 71 -9.13 7.47 2.34
N VAL A 72 -8.71 7.62 1.10
CA VAL A 72 -7.45 7.07 0.59
C VAL A 72 -6.89 7.96 -0.51
N ARG A 73 -5.64 8.41 -0.39
CA ARG A 73 -4.94 9.12 -1.45
C ARG A 73 -3.43 9.16 -1.24
N GLN A 74 -2.72 9.25 -2.34
CA GLN A 74 -1.31 9.65 -2.39
C GLN A 74 -1.24 11.17 -2.53
N GLY A 75 -0.98 11.89 -1.45
CA GLY A 75 -1.04 13.37 -1.40
C GLY A 75 0.27 14.06 -1.74
N SER A 76 1.42 13.37 -1.67
CA SER A 76 2.74 13.99 -1.93
C SER A 76 3.79 12.94 -2.29
N PHE A 77 4.90 13.39 -2.85
CA PHE A 77 6.08 12.55 -3.06
C PHE A 77 6.65 12.03 -1.73
N PHE A 78 7.38 10.92 -1.78
CA PHE A 78 8.04 10.33 -0.61
C PHE A 78 9.36 11.04 -0.26
N THR A 79 10.05 11.62 -1.25
CA THR A 79 11.34 12.28 -1.06
C THR A 79 11.19 13.79 -0.86
N ARG A 80 12.16 14.40 -0.15
CA ARG A 80 12.21 15.85 0.04
C ARG A 80 12.30 16.60 -1.29
N THR A 81 13.18 16.15 -2.19
CA THR A 81 13.36 16.75 -3.53
C THR A 81 12.07 16.68 -4.35
N GLY A 82 11.37 15.54 -4.35
CA GLY A 82 10.10 15.42 -5.03
C GLY A 82 9.04 16.38 -4.49
N LYS A 83 8.94 16.50 -3.15
CA LYS A 83 8.03 17.46 -2.49
C LYS A 83 8.33 18.91 -2.81
N GLN A 84 9.61 19.26 -2.98
CA GLN A 84 10.02 20.63 -3.35
C GLN A 84 9.69 20.97 -4.80
N LYS A 85 9.81 19.99 -5.71
CA LYS A 85 9.54 20.18 -7.14
C LYS A 85 8.05 20.19 -7.46
N VAL A 86 7.29 19.29 -6.85
CA VAL A 86 5.86 19.15 -7.09
C VAL A 86 5.11 19.29 -5.78
N ASN A 87 4.34 20.35 -5.65
CA ASN A 87 3.43 20.52 -4.54
C ASN A 87 2.20 19.65 -4.81
N GLY A 88 2.10 18.48 -4.16
CA GLY A 88 0.99 17.56 -4.33
C GLY A 88 -0.31 18.05 -3.68
N GLY A 89 -1.23 17.11 -3.46
CA GLY A 89 -2.54 17.40 -2.83
C GLY A 89 -2.51 17.40 -1.30
N GLY A 90 -1.37 17.65 -0.65
CA GLY A 90 -1.21 17.64 0.80
C GLY A 90 -0.68 16.31 1.34
N ASN A 91 -1.19 15.84 2.47
CA ASN A 91 -0.74 14.59 3.08
C ASN A 91 -1.31 13.35 2.38
N SER A 92 -0.48 12.31 2.29
CA SER A 92 -0.95 10.97 1.96
C SER A 92 -1.62 10.35 3.17
N TYR A 93 -2.73 9.68 2.98
CA TYR A 93 -3.43 8.94 4.04
C TYR A 93 -4.28 7.80 3.47
N GLY A 94 -4.73 6.93 4.36
CA GLY A 94 -5.65 5.85 4.04
C GLY A 94 -6.37 5.36 5.27
N THR A 95 -7.60 4.90 5.10
CA THR A 95 -8.31 4.12 6.11
C THR A 95 -8.14 2.63 5.84
N ALA A 96 -8.20 1.79 6.86
CA ALA A 96 -8.11 0.35 6.69
C ALA A 96 -9.19 -0.17 5.72
N ARG A 97 -10.42 0.35 5.82
CA ARG A 97 -11.53 -0.03 4.93
C ARG A 97 -11.26 0.28 3.46
N GLU A 98 -10.77 1.48 3.15
CA GLU A 98 -10.51 1.86 1.74
C GLU A 98 -9.27 1.12 1.19
N LEU A 99 -8.28 0.80 2.03
CA LEU A 99 -7.16 -0.05 1.62
C LEU A 99 -7.61 -1.48 1.30
N VAL A 100 -8.53 -2.05 2.10
CA VAL A 100 -9.13 -3.36 1.78
C VAL A 100 -9.93 -3.30 0.48
N LYS A 101 -10.72 -2.26 0.24
CA LYS A 101 -11.46 -2.11 -1.02
C LYS A 101 -10.53 -1.99 -2.23
N LEU A 102 -9.45 -1.20 -2.12
CA LEU A 102 -8.43 -1.07 -3.16
C LEU A 102 -7.82 -2.43 -3.49
N THR A 103 -7.45 -3.19 -2.46
CA THR A 103 -6.84 -4.51 -2.60
C THR A 103 -7.83 -5.53 -3.18
N LEU A 104 -9.09 -5.49 -2.77
CA LEU A 104 -10.14 -6.34 -3.33
C LEU A 104 -10.34 -6.08 -4.83
N ARG A 105 -10.27 -4.81 -5.28
CA ARG A 105 -10.32 -4.49 -6.72
C ARG A 105 -9.11 -5.05 -7.47
N MET A 106 -7.94 -5.03 -6.84
CA MET A 106 -6.74 -5.65 -7.40
C MET A 106 -6.94 -7.16 -7.55
N GLU A 107 -7.42 -7.85 -6.52
CA GLU A 107 -7.73 -9.29 -6.57
C GLU A 107 -8.77 -9.65 -7.66
N GLN A 108 -9.69 -8.75 -7.93
CA GLN A 108 -10.69 -8.90 -8.98
C GLN A 108 -10.20 -8.55 -10.38
N GLY A 109 -8.92 -8.15 -10.56
CA GLY A 109 -8.39 -7.70 -11.83
C GLY A 109 -8.98 -6.36 -12.32
N ARG A 110 -9.50 -5.52 -11.40
CA ARG A 110 -10.34 -4.35 -11.71
C ARG A 110 -9.71 -2.99 -11.39
N LEU A 111 -8.43 -2.93 -11.02
CA LEU A 111 -7.77 -1.62 -10.83
C LEU A 111 -7.49 -0.94 -12.16
N VAL A 112 -6.81 -1.62 -13.06
CA VAL A 112 -6.54 -1.20 -14.45
C VAL A 112 -7.03 -2.33 -15.36
N ASP A 113 -6.35 -3.47 -15.30
CA ASP A 113 -6.64 -4.72 -15.98
C ASP A 113 -6.14 -5.92 -15.15
N GLU A 114 -6.41 -7.13 -15.64
CA GLU A 114 -6.04 -8.37 -14.97
C GLU A 114 -4.52 -8.57 -14.93
N PHE A 115 -3.81 -8.26 -16.00
CA PHE A 115 -2.36 -8.39 -16.09
C PHE A 115 -1.67 -7.48 -15.07
N SER A 116 -2.02 -6.19 -15.04
CA SER A 116 -1.46 -5.22 -14.09
C SER A 116 -1.75 -5.62 -12.64
N SER A 117 -2.93 -6.15 -12.36
CA SER A 117 -3.32 -6.61 -11.03
C SER A 117 -2.50 -7.82 -10.59
N ARG A 118 -2.28 -8.80 -11.47
CA ARG A 118 -1.44 -9.97 -11.21
C ARG A 118 0.02 -9.58 -10.96
N GLU A 119 0.56 -8.65 -11.75
CA GLU A 119 1.94 -8.17 -11.57
C GLU A 119 2.10 -7.43 -10.23
N LEU A 120 1.16 -6.58 -9.85
CA LEU A 120 1.18 -5.93 -8.53
C LEU A 120 1.14 -6.98 -7.41
N LYS A 121 0.26 -7.98 -7.52
CA LYS A 121 0.16 -9.07 -6.55
C LYS A 121 1.47 -9.86 -6.45
N ARG A 122 2.09 -10.21 -7.59
CA ARG A 122 3.39 -10.87 -7.64
C ARG A 122 4.47 -10.07 -6.90
N LEU A 123 4.54 -8.74 -7.13
CA LEU A 123 5.50 -7.88 -6.45
C LEU A 123 5.24 -7.78 -4.93
N LEU A 124 3.99 -7.83 -4.49
CA LEU A 124 3.65 -7.91 -3.07
C LEU A 124 4.09 -9.25 -2.44
N TYR A 125 4.07 -10.36 -3.19
CA TYR A 125 4.60 -11.65 -2.74
C TYR A 125 6.11 -11.60 -2.55
N MET A 126 6.83 -10.87 -3.41
CA MET A 126 8.29 -10.70 -3.39
C MET A 126 8.79 -9.80 -2.26
N THR A 127 7.92 -9.31 -1.36
CA THR A 127 8.33 -8.38 -0.31
C THR A 127 9.43 -8.94 0.59
N GLU A 128 10.50 -8.19 0.78
CA GLU A 128 11.61 -8.51 1.69
C GLU A 128 11.30 -8.10 3.14
N ARG A 129 10.40 -7.15 3.34
CA ARG A 129 10.07 -6.57 4.66
C ARG A 129 8.97 -7.34 5.38
N ARG A 130 9.20 -8.64 5.61
CA ARG A 130 8.21 -9.56 6.20
C ARG A 130 8.16 -9.57 7.74
N ILE A 131 8.97 -8.77 8.43
CA ILE A 131 9.16 -8.77 9.89
C ILE A 131 7.98 -8.19 10.71
N ARG A 132 6.81 -8.04 10.13
CA ARG A 132 5.61 -7.43 10.73
C ARG A 132 4.46 -8.42 10.63
N TYR A 133 3.30 -7.99 10.23
CA TYR A 133 2.14 -8.87 10.02
C TYR A 133 2.48 -10.16 9.25
N ALA A 134 3.23 -10.05 8.16
CA ALA A 134 3.57 -11.18 7.29
C ALA A 134 4.52 -12.22 7.93
N SER A 135 5.11 -11.93 9.08
CA SER A 135 5.95 -12.88 9.83
C SER A 135 5.20 -13.57 10.99
N ALA A 136 3.89 -13.41 11.06
CA ALA A 136 3.09 -14.10 12.07
C ALA A 136 3.25 -15.63 11.93
N PRO A 137 3.59 -16.37 13.00
CA PRO A 137 3.84 -17.83 12.93
C PRO A 137 2.68 -18.63 12.35
N ALA A 138 1.44 -18.18 12.59
CA ALA A 138 0.24 -18.81 12.04
C ALA A 138 0.12 -18.71 10.51
N LEU A 139 0.91 -17.85 9.86
CA LEU A 139 0.94 -17.66 8.41
C LEU A 139 2.08 -18.43 7.72
N ARG A 140 2.77 -19.33 8.43
CA ARG A 140 3.94 -20.05 7.89
C ARG A 140 3.61 -20.78 6.59
N ASP A 141 2.47 -21.44 6.54
CA ASP A 141 2.05 -22.31 5.46
C ASP A 141 1.09 -21.60 4.47
N SER A 142 1.01 -20.27 4.57
CA SER A 142 0.20 -19.42 3.70
C SER A 142 1.05 -18.63 2.70
N ALA A 143 0.53 -18.42 1.50
CA ALA A 143 1.04 -17.38 0.62
C ALA A 143 0.62 -16.00 1.17
N VAL A 144 1.60 -15.13 1.42
CA VAL A 144 1.37 -13.81 2.01
C VAL A 144 1.87 -12.73 1.07
N TYR A 145 0.96 -12.01 0.46
CA TYR A 145 1.21 -10.85 -0.38
C TYR A 145 1.12 -9.61 0.50
N PHE A 146 2.23 -8.90 0.68
CA PHE A 146 2.34 -7.98 1.81
C PHE A 146 2.98 -6.65 1.46
N LYS A 147 2.39 -5.56 1.96
CA LYS A 147 3.02 -4.25 2.00
C LYS A 147 2.81 -3.58 3.35
N SER A 148 3.87 -2.98 3.85
CA SER A 148 3.80 -2.23 5.10
C SER A 148 4.50 -0.89 5.03
N GLY A 149 4.19 -0.03 5.98
CA GLY A 149 4.86 1.25 6.22
C GLY A 149 4.98 1.53 7.70
N SER A 150 6.03 2.25 8.08
CA SER A 150 6.21 2.72 9.47
C SER A 150 6.68 4.16 9.48
N LEU A 151 6.18 4.91 10.45
CA LEU A 151 6.64 6.26 10.74
C LEU A 151 6.63 6.44 12.26
N TYR A 152 7.81 6.52 12.86
CA TYR A 152 7.92 6.72 14.30
C TYR A 152 8.88 7.85 14.64
N SER A 153 8.63 8.49 15.76
CA SER A 153 9.55 9.42 16.38
C SER A 153 9.63 9.17 17.88
N CYS A 154 10.83 9.25 18.39
CA CYS A 154 11.12 8.98 19.78
C CYS A 154 11.97 10.10 20.36
N MET A 155 11.68 10.46 21.60
CA MET A 155 12.53 11.28 22.46
C MET A 155 12.84 10.47 23.72
N GLU A 156 14.09 10.47 24.15
CA GLU A 156 14.46 9.82 25.39
C GLU A 156 13.72 10.47 26.57
N GLU A 157 13.23 9.63 27.46
CA GLU A 157 12.55 10.04 28.69
C GLU A 157 12.85 9.02 29.80
N GLU A 158 12.69 9.42 31.04
CA GLU A 158 12.92 8.55 32.19
C GLU A 158 12.06 7.28 32.11
N GLY A 159 12.67 6.13 32.32
CA GLY A 159 12.01 4.82 32.24
C GLY A 159 11.68 4.33 30.83
N PHE A 160 12.04 5.06 29.76
CA PHE A 160 11.80 4.62 28.38
C PHE A 160 13.01 4.85 27.48
N LYS A 161 13.54 3.77 26.91
CA LYS A 161 14.63 3.81 25.93
C LYS A 161 14.09 3.71 24.51
N CYS A 162 14.53 4.64 23.66
CA CYS A 162 14.20 4.65 22.23
C CYS A 162 14.74 3.41 21.50
N GLY A 163 13.91 2.80 20.70
CA GLY A 163 14.25 1.63 19.88
C GLY A 163 13.62 1.68 18.50
N LYS A 164 14.04 0.78 17.63
CA LYS A 164 13.46 0.65 16.28
C LYS A 164 11.99 0.24 16.39
N TYR A 165 11.11 0.97 15.71
CA TYR A 165 9.65 0.80 15.78
C TYR A 165 9.03 1.03 17.17
N MET A 166 9.72 1.77 18.03
CA MET A 166 9.30 2.11 19.38
C MET A 166 9.28 3.62 19.56
N GLY A 167 8.23 4.28 19.07
CA GLY A 167 8.06 5.72 19.25
C GLY A 167 7.24 6.05 20.49
N ASN A 168 7.61 7.12 21.22
CA ASN A 168 6.81 7.68 22.33
C ASN A 168 6.09 8.97 21.95
N LYS A 169 6.43 9.59 20.81
CA LYS A 169 5.74 10.77 20.26
C LYS A 169 4.85 10.40 19.08
N LYS A 170 5.29 9.42 18.29
CA LYS A 170 4.59 8.89 17.13
C LYS A 170 5.09 7.48 16.89
N ASN A 171 4.19 6.54 16.59
CA ASN A 171 4.56 5.14 16.35
C ASN A 171 3.62 4.46 15.35
N TYR A 172 3.41 5.11 14.20
CA TYR A 172 2.55 4.56 13.15
C TYR A 172 3.15 3.30 12.54
N MET A 173 2.33 2.27 12.46
CA MET A 173 2.59 1.04 11.70
C MET A 173 1.35 0.72 10.88
N ASN A 174 1.57 0.43 9.60
CA ASN A 174 0.52 0.02 8.66
C ASN A 174 0.93 -1.30 8.03
N SER A 175 -0.01 -2.23 7.96
CA SER A 175 0.15 -3.52 7.29
C SER A 175 -1.05 -3.77 6.39
N LEU A 176 -0.79 -4.14 5.14
CA LEU A 176 -1.77 -4.58 4.17
C LEU A 176 -1.33 -5.96 3.68
N ALA A 177 -2.19 -6.94 3.79
CA ALA A 177 -1.88 -8.32 3.43
C ALA A 177 -3.05 -8.96 2.69
N ILE A 178 -2.72 -9.77 1.68
CA ILE A 178 -3.59 -10.79 1.11
C ILE A 178 -3.01 -12.11 1.59
N ILE A 179 -3.83 -12.97 2.12
CA ILE A 179 -3.46 -14.27 2.65
C ILE A 179 -4.20 -15.33 1.85
N GLU A 180 -3.47 -16.30 1.34
CA GLU A 180 -3.99 -17.49 0.67
C GLU A 180 -3.40 -18.71 1.36
N THR A 181 -4.27 -19.50 1.98
CA THR A 181 -3.91 -20.75 2.65
C THR A 181 -4.61 -21.91 1.97
N THR A 182 -3.86 -22.92 1.55
CA THR A 182 -4.40 -24.16 1.00
C THR A 182 -3.79 -25.32 1.76
N SER A 183 -4.60 -26.13 2.41
CA SER A 183 -4.18 -27.35 3.12
C SER A 183 -5.28 -28.39 3.07
N ASP A 184 -4.96 -29.62 2.62
CA ASP A 184 -5.85 -30.79 2.63
C ASP A 184 -7.26 -30.55 2.09
N GLY A 185 -7.38 -29.76 1.00
CA GLY A 185 -8.66 -29.41 0.39
C GLY A 185 -9.40 -28.25 1.06
N TYR A 186 -8.80 -27.64 2.06
CA TYR A 186 -9.29 -26.42 2.70
C TYR A 186 -8.61 -25.20 2.08
N GLN A 187 -9.39 -24.23 1.63
CA GLN A 187 -8.92 -22.95 1.12
C GLN A 187 -9.45 -21.80 1.97
N LEU A 188 -8.53 -20.97 2.44
CA LEU A 188 -8.84 -19.80 3.24
C LEU A 188 -8.14 -18.58 2.64
N ASP A 189 -8.89 -17.73 1.95
CA ASP A 189 -8.40 -16.52 1.32
C ASP A 189 -9.02 -15.30 1.97
N TYR A 190 -8.17 -14.32 2.36
CA TYR A 190 -8.68 -13.09 2.93
C TYR A 190 -7.73 -11.90 2.73
N ILE A 191 -8.27 -10.70 2.87
CA ILE A 191 -7.52 -9.44 2.87
C ILE A 191 -7.59 -8.84 4.27
N ALA A 192 -6.43 -8.41 4.78
CA ALA A 192 -6.33 -7.71 6.05
C ALA A 192 -5.61 -6.38 5.89
N ALA A 193 -6.16 -5.33 6.51
CA ALA A 193 -5.49 -4.04 6.66
C ALA A 193 -5.47 -3.66 8.15
N LEU A 194 -4.29 -3.39 8.68
CA LEU A 194 -4.08 -3.00 10.06
C LEU A 194 -3.32 -1.68 10.12
N ILE A 195 -3.90 -0.69 10.80
CA ILE A 195 -3.32 0.63 11.01
C ILE A 195 -3.27 0.89 12.51
N SER A 196 -2.09 1.20 13.04
CA SER A 196 -1.90 1.47 14.47
C SER A 196 -1.03 2.69 14.73
N ASN A 197 -1.20 3.28 15.92
CA ASN A 197 -0.32 4.28 16.51
C ASN A 197 -0.25 4.03 18.03
N VAL A 198 0.33 2.90 18.43
CA VAL A 198 0.48 2.54 19.83
C VAL A 198 1.86 2.95 20.30
N LEU A 199 1.92 3.90 21.24
CA LEU A 199 3.18 4.46 21.72
C LEU A 199 3.89 3.50 22.69
N LYS A 200 5.23 3.62 22.76
CA LYS A 200 6.10 2.92 23.71
C LYS A 200 6.15 1.40 23.58
N VAL A 201 5.59 0.83 22.52
CA VAL A 201 5.66 -0.60 22.20
C VAL A 201 6.36 -0.83 20.87
N ASN A 202 6.90 -2.03 20.66
CA ASN A 202 7.44 -2.39 19.36
C ASN A 202 6.30 -2.70 18.38
N SER A 203 5.94 -1.72 17.56
CA SER A 203 4.82 -1.82 16.62
C SER A 203 4.99 -2.93 15.57
N ALA A 204 6.21 -3.37 15.27
CA ALA A 204 6.44 -4.50 14.36
C ALA A 204 6.04 -5.83 15.02
N VAL A 205 6.34 -6.01 16.31
CA VAL A 205 5.94 -7.18 17.11
C VAL A 205 4.43 -7.18 17.34
N GLU A 206 3.85 -6.01 17.63
CA GLU A 206 2.40 -5.86 17.78
C GLU A 206 1.66 -6.32 16.50
N HIS A 207 2.10 -5.87 15.32
CA HIS A 207 1.49 -6.28 14.06
C HIS A 207 1.68 -7.76 13.74
N GLN A 208 2.79 -8.39 14.17
CA GLN A 208 2.99 -9.84 14.08
C GLN A 208 1.97 -10.58 14.97
N THR A 209 1.80 -10.12 16.20
CA THR A 209 0.85 -10.69 17.17
C THR A 209 -0.60 -10.55 16.66
N PHE A 210 -0.97 -9.39 16.14
CA PHE A 210 -2.29 -9.18 15.54
C PHE A 210 -2.50 -10.06 14.30
N GLY A 211 -1.49 -10.22 13.45
CA GLY A 211 -1.54 -11.12 12.31
C GLY A 211 -1.91 -12.55 12.71
N MET A 212 -1.27 -13.07 13.75
CA MET A 212 -1.56 -14.38 14.32
C MET A 212 -3.01 -14.48 14.87
N ARG A 213 -3.45 -13.45 15.62
CA ARG A 213 -4.79 -13.43 16.22
C ARG A 213 -5.88 -13.33 15.15
N ILE A 214 -5.70 -12.48 14.15
CA ILE A 214 -6.64 -12.31 13.03
C ILE A 214 -6.76 -13.61 12.24
N HIS A 215 -5.63 -14.25 11.89
CA HIS A 215 -5.66 -15.53 11.17
C HIS A 215 -6.46 -16.58 11.92
N ARG A 216 -6.14 -16.83 13.18
CA ARG A 216 -6.87 -17.79 14.03
C ARG A 216 -8.36 -17.46 14.19
N MET A 217 -8.70 -16.18 14.26
CA MET A 217 -10.10 -15.75 14.33
C MET A 217 -10.85 -16.10 13.04
N ILE A 218 -10.20 -15.89 11.88
CA ILE A 218 -10.78 -16.19 10.57
C ILE A 218 -10.90 -17.72 10.38
N GLU A 219 -9.87 -18.49 10.70
CA GLU A 219 -9.90 -19.95 10.70
C GLU A 219 -11.07 -20.48 11.55
N LYS A 220 -11.25 -19.97 12.76
CA LYS A 220 -12.36 -20.37 13.64
C LYS A 220 -13.73 -20.00 13.06
N ALA A 221 -13.82 -18.88 12.34
CA ALA A 221 -15.07 -18.45 11.70
C ALA A 221 -15.36 -19.20 10.38
N HIS A 222 -14.38 -19.90 9.81
CA HIS A 222 -14.44 -20.62 8.55
C HIS A 222 -13.79 -22.00 8.70
N PRO A 223 -14.36 -22.93 9.49
CA PRO A 223 -13.77 -24.24 9.73
C PRO A 223 -13.72 -25.08 8.45
N PRO A 224 -12.73 -26.01 8.33
CA PRO A 224 -12.66 -26.97 7.23
C PRO A 224 -13.97 -27.76 7.07
N GLY A 225 -14.39 -28.01 5.84
CA GLY A 225 -15.61 -28.77 5.52
C GLY A 225 -16.90 -27.96 5.36
N GLU A 226 -16.93 -26.69 5.71
CA GLU A 226 -18.02 -25.79 5.32
C GLU A 226 -17.80 -25.28 3.89
N ILE A 227 -18.40 -25.92 2.88
CA ILE A 227 -18.50 -25.37 1.53
C ILE A 227 -19.47 -24.19 1.59
N ARG A 228 -18.95 -22.99 1.79
CA ARG A 228 -19.76 -21.77 1.63
C ARG A 228 -19.91 -21.47 0.15
N LYS A 229 -21.15 -21.28 -0.30
CA LYS A 229 -21.40 -20.67 -1.60
C LYS A 229 -20.63 -19.35 -1.66
N PRO A 230 -19.91 -19.06 -2.75
CA PRO A 230 -19.20 -17.80 -2.88
C PRO A 230 -20.17 -16.65 -2.59
N ALA A 231 -19.75 -15.70 -1.76
CA ALA A 231 -20.55 -14.53 -1.48
C ALA A 231 -20.94 -13.86 -2.82
N PRO A 232 -22.20 -13.43 -2.98
CA PRO A 232 -22.61 -12.79 -4.22
C PRO A 232 -21.66 -11.61 -4.49
N LEU A 233 -21.04 -11.62 -5.67
CA LEU A 233 -20.16 -10.54 -6.10
C LEU A 233 -20.91 -9.24 -5.90
N LEU A 234 -20.34 -8.33 -5.12
CA LEU A 234 -20.89 -6.99 -4.96
C LEU A 234 -21.19 -6.44 -6.36
N LYS A 235 -22.47 -6.21 -6.66
CA LYS A 235 -22.89 -5.61 -7.92
C LYS A 235 -22.18 -4.27 -8.03
N VAL A 236 -21.13 -4.21 -8.83
CA VAL A 236 -20.46 -2.96 -9.16
C VAL A 236 -21.31 -2.31 -10.25
N PRO A 237 -21.74 -1.05 -10.13
CA PRO A 237 -22.46 -0.36 -11.19
C PRO A 237 -21.63 -0.40 -12.48
N PRO A 238 -22.26 -0.48 -13.65
CA PRO A 238 -21.56 -0.44 -14.94
C PRO A 238 -20.73 0.84 -15.05
N ARG A 239 -19.63 0.76 -15.80
CA ARG A 239 -18.74 1.91 -16.09
C ARG A 239 -19.46 2.98 -16.90
#